data_62b60f6e0722b64611c5848caaa47fee
#
_entry.id   62b60f6e0722b64611c5848caaa47fee
#
_cell.length_a   1.000
_cell.length_b   1.000
_cell.length_c   1.000
_cell.angle_alpha   90.00
_cell.angle_beta   90.00
_cell.angle_gamma   90.00
#
_symmetry.space_group_name_H-M   'P 1'
#
loop_
_entity.id
_entity.type
_entity.pdbx_description
1 polymer ?
#
loop_
_entity_poly.entity_id
_entity_poly.type
_entity_poly.pdbx_seq_one_letter_code
_entity_poly.pdbx_strand_id
1 'polypeptide(L)'
;MSLFITSLNSGSNGNCYYIGNEREAVLIDAGISCRETEKRMRRVGLKMGMVKAVFISHEHGDHIRGAEGIAAKHKLPVYITAATLHHGRLRVNEQQIKTFKTFKPVRIGELSILAFPKLHDASDPHSFLITGNGVTIGVFTDIGAPCDNVVSHFKQCHAAFLEANYDDVMLESGSYPVYLKNRIRGDHGHLSNLQALELFTKHKPGFMSHLFLSHLSKDNNNPELALKLFKKVAGKTEIVIASRYNETDVYHIQKGLQQVSKKHKAVQQPKQATLF
;
A
#
# COMPACT_ATOMS: atom_id res chain seq x y z
N MET A 1 -3.66 -22.28 -1.98
CA MET A 1 -4.33 -21.03 -2.42
C MET A 1 -3.53 -19.84 -1.92
N SER A 2 -3.41 -18.78 -2.71
CA SER A 2 -2.56 -17.60 -2.43
C SER A 2 -3.36 -16.31 -2.53
N LEU A 3 -2.83 -15.23 -1.95
CA LEU A 3 -3.20 -13.88 -2.31
C LEU A 3 -2.13 -13.29 -3.24
N PHE A 4 -2.54 -12.54 -4.23
CA PHE A 4 -1.69 -11.81 -5.17
C PHE A 4 -1.63 -10.36 -4.73
N ILE A 5 -0.43 -9.83 -4.54
CA ILE A 5 -0.26 -8.45 -4.10
C ILE A 5 0.77 -7.71 -4.96
N THR A 6 0.53 -6.43 -5.19
CA THR A 6 1.49 -5.53 -5.82
C THR A 6 1.24 -4.09 -5.37
N SER A 7 2.29 -3.31 -5.24
CA SER A 7 2.18 -1.86 -5.18
C SER A 7 2.11 -1.33 -6.61
N LEU A 8 1.00 -0.73 -6.97
CA LEU A 8 0.89 -0.04 -8.26
C LEU A 8 1.61 1.31 -8.22
N ASN A 9 1.63 1.97 -7.08
CA ASN A 9 2.43 3.15 -6.77
C ASN A 9 2.50 3.35 -5.27
N SER A 10 3.62 3.93 -4.77
CA SER A 10 3.77 4.21 -3.35
C SER A 10 4.61 5.46 -3.10
N GLY A 11 4.04 6.45 -2.43
CA GLY A 11 4.67 7.73 -2.08
C GLY A 11 3.73 8.91 -2.23
N SER A 12 4.16 10.10 -1.84
CA SER A 12 3.36 11.35 -1.88
C SER A 12 2.92 11.82 -3.28
N ASN A 13 3.34 11.13 -4.33
CA ASN A 13 2.82 11.32 -5.69
C ASN A 13 1.63 10.41 -6.02
N GLY A 14 1.27 9.48 -5.12
CA GLY A 14 0.13 8.60 -5.23
C GLY A 14 0.37 7.25 -4.55
N ASN A 15 -0.64 6.73 -3.88
CA ASN A 15 -0.65 5.41 -3.24
C ASN A 15 -1.76 4.56 -3.85
N CYS A 16 -1.44 3.34 -4.24
CA CYS A 16 -2.41 2.41 -4.80
C CYS A 16 -1.87 0.98 -4.69
N TYR A 17 -2.54 0.15 -3.91
CA TYR A 17 -2.12 -1.23 -3.63
C TYR A 17 -3.20 -2.21 -4.10
N TYR A 18 -2.81 -3.19 -4.90
CA TYR A 18 -3.68 -4.25 -5.37
C TYR A 18 -3.51 -5.49 -4.48
N ILE A 19 -4.61 -6.00 -3.95
CA ILE A 19 -4.66 -7.25 -3.20
C ILE A 19 -5.84 -8.08 -3.73
N GLY A 20 -5.58 -9.32 -4.16
CA GLY A 20 -6.60 -10.19 -4.71
C GLY A 20 -6.28 -11.67 -4.64
N ASN A 21 -7.23 -12.46 -5.12
CA ASN A 21 -7.08 -13.89 -5.37
C ASN A 21 -7.37 -14.19 -6.86
N GLU A 22 -7.65 -15.42 -7.21
CA GLU A 22 -7.94 -15.82 -8.60
C GLU A 22 -9.32 -15.34 -9.10
N ARG A 23 -10.21 -14.85 -8.23
CA ARG A 23 -11.61 -14.51 -8.54
C ARG A 23 -11.91 -13.02 -8.43
N GLU A 24 -11.32 -12.37 -7.44
CA GLU A 24 -11.55 -10.97 -7.13
C GLU A 24 -10.35 -10.29 -6.50
N ALA A 25 -10.35 -8.96 -6.57
CA ALA A 25 -9.36 -8.11 -5.93
C ALA A 25 -9.98 -6.83 -5.40
N VAL A 26 -9.24 -6.17 -4.53
CA VAL A 26 -9.52 -4.82 -4.06
C VAL A 26 -8.33 -3.90 -4.31
N LEU A 27 -8.59 -2.62 -4.49
CA LEU A 27 -7.58 -1.58 -4.39
C LEU A 27 -7.66 -0.95 -3.00
N ILE A 28 -6.51 -0.81 -2.37
CA ILE A 28 -6.36 0.03 -1.19
C ILE A 28 -5.71 1.33 -1.65
N ASP A 29 -6.44 2.41 -1.47
CA ASP A 29 -6.20 3.74 -2.02
C ASP A 29 -6.18 3.80 -3.57
N ALA A 30 -6.40 5.00 -4.07
CA ALA A 30 -6.46 5.31 -5.49
C ALA A 30 -5.79 6.68 -5.76
N GLY A 31 -4.55 6.81 -5.33
CA GLY A 31 -3.82 8.09 -5.38
C GLY A 31 -3.22 8.43 -6.75
N ILE A 32 -3.23 7.51 -7.69
CA ILE A 32 -2.86 7.75 -9.10
C ILE A 32 -4.09 7.74 -10.00
N SER A 33 -4.02 8.40 -11.17
CA SER A 33 -5.16 8.50 -12.08
C SER A 33 -5.66 7.11 -12.54
N CYS A 34 -6.94 7.01 -12.90
CA CYS A 34 -7.53 5.80 -13.45
C CYS A 34 -6.72 5.24 -14.64
N ARG A 35 -6.29 6.12 -15.57
CA ARG A 35 -5.46 5.75 -16.71
C ARG A 35 -4.11 5.15 -16.30
N GLU A 36 -3.46 5.74 -15.30
CA GLU A 36 -2.17 5.24 -14.82
C GLU A 36 -2.33 3.93 -14.03
N THR A 37 -3.39 3.79 -13.25
CA THR A 37 -3.75 2.53 -12.56
C THR A 37 -3.90 1.40 -13.58
N GLU A 38 -4.72 1.61 -14.62
CA GLU A 38 -4.92 0.62 -15.69
C GLU A 38 -3.64 0.25 -16.44
N LYS A 39 -2.82 1.26 -16.72
CA LYS A 39 -1.54 1.09 -17.42
C LYS A 39 -0.59 0.22 -16.61
N ARG A 40 -0.44 0.51 -15.30
CA ARG A 40 0.44 -0.23 -14.39
C ARG A 40 -0.08 -1.64 -14.16
N MET A 41 -1.37 -1.83 -13.94
CA MET A 41 -1.97 -3.15 -13.84
C MET A 41 -1.69 -4.01 -15.08
N ARG A 42 -1.86 -3.45 -16.28
CA ARG A 42 -1.57 -4.18 -17.54
C ARG A 42 -0.11 -4.60 -17.66
N ARG A 43 0.84 -3.76 -17.25
CA ARG A 43 2.27 -4.08 -17.31
C ARG A 43 2.65 -5.31 -16.49
N VAL A 44 1.94 -5.54 -15.39
CA VAL A 44 2.14 -6.71 -14.52
C VAL A 44 1.10 -7.82 -14.74
N GLY A 45 0.35 -7.76 -15.86
CA GLY A 45 -0.60 -8.81 -16.23
C GLY A 45 -1.92 -8.82 -15.47
N LEU A 46 -2.21 -7.78 -14.65
CA LEU A 46 -3.45 -7.67 -13.90
C LEU A 46 -4.58 -7.05 -14.73
N LYS A 47 -5.83 -7.46 -14.46
CA LYS A 47 -7.02 -6.99 -15.17
C LYS A 47 -7.93 -6.20 -14.22
N MET A 48 -8.36 -4.99 -14.63
CA MET A 48 -9.32 -4.18 -13.86
C MET A 48 -10.65 -4.91 -13.59
N GLY A 49 -11.08 -5.81 -14.45
CA GLY A 49 -12.29 -6.63 -14.22
C GLY A 49 -12.24 -7.54 -12.98
N MET A 50 -11.04 -7.79 -12.45
CA MET A 50 -10.86 -8.52 -11.18
C MET A 50 -11.12 -7.62 -9.97
N VAL A 51 -10.93 -6.31 -10.08
CA VAL A 51 -11.16 -5.36 -9.00
C VAL A 51 -12.66 -5.23 -8.74
N LYS A 52 -13.08 -5.44 -7.51
CA LYS A 52 -14.49 -5.41 -7.09
C LYS A 52 -14.82 -4.23 -6.18
N ALA A 53 -13.80 -3.59 -5.58
CA ALA A 53 -13.98 -2.44 -4.71
C ALA A 53 -12.68 -1.64 -4.58
N VAL A 54 -12.84 -0.36 -4.23
CA VAL A 54 -11.75 0.52 -3.78
C VAL A 54 -12.01 0.87 -2.32
N PHE A 55 -11.00 0.77 -1.48
CA PHE A 55 -11.03 1.18 -0.07
C PHE A 55 -10.10 2.38 0.11
N ILE A 56 -10.61 3.46 0.69
CA ILE A 56 -9.87 4.70 0.91
C ILE A 56 -9.48 4.82 2.38
N SER A 57 -8.20 5.03 2.62
CA SER A 57 -7.63 5.13 3.97
C SER A 57 -7.88 6.49 4.62
N HIS A 58 -7.73 7.57 3.87
CA HIS A 58 -7.96 8.96 4.30
C HIS A 58 -8.00 9.92 3.09
N GLU A 59 -8.27 11.20 3.34
CA GLU A 59 -8.60 12.20 2.30
C GLU A 59 -7.42 12.87 1.59
N HIS A 60 -6.17 12.59 1.93
CA HIS A 60 -5.05 13.24 1.26
C HIS A 60 -5.01 12.93 -0.24
N GLY A 61 -4.63 13.91 -1.05
CA GLY A 61 -4.73 13.83 -2.50
C GLY A 61 -3.97 12.66 -3.14
N ASP A 62 -2.88 12.22 -2.53
CA ASP A 62 -2.10 11.06 -2.95
C ASP A 62 -2.74 9.70 -2.56
N HIS A 63 -3.92 9.71 -1.93
CA HIS A 63 -4.73 8.52 -1.67
C HIS A 63 -6.04 8.50 -2.46
N ILE A 64 -6.55 9.67 -2.87
CA ILE A 64 -7.90 9.77 -3.45
C ILE A 64 -7.96 10.26 -4.90
N ARG A 65 -6.89 10.84 -5.45
CA ARG A 65 -6.87 11.55 -6.76
C ARG A 65 -7.49 10.78 -7.92
N GLY A 66 -7.38 9.47 -7.95
CA GLY A 66 -7.94 8.60 -9.00
C GLY A 66 -9.28 7.98 -8.66
N ALA A 67 -9.76 8.09 -7.41
CA ALA A 67 -10.93 7.36 -6.91
C ALA A 67 -12.20 7.62 -7.74
N GLU A 68 -12.51 8.90 -8.03
CA GLU A 68 -13.67 9.27 -8.85
C GLU A 68 -13.62 8.65 -10.25
N GLY A 69 -12.46 8.77 -10.91
CA GLY A 69 -12.28 8.24 -12.27
C GLY A 69 -12.35 6.71 -12.34
N ILE A 70 -11.79 6.02 -11.35
CA ILE A 70 -11.86 4.56 -11.24
C ILE A 70 -13.30 4.12 -10.96
N ALA A 71 -13.96 4.74 -9.98
CA ALA A 71 -15.34 4.43 -9.63
C ALA A 71 -16.28 4.63 -10.83
N ALA A 72 -16.23 5.79 -11.47
CA ALA A 72 -17.11 6.11 -12.60
C ALA A 72 -16.89 5.16 -13.80
N LYS A 73 -15.63 4.97 -14.22
CA LYS A 73 -15.30 4.17 -15.41
C LYS A 73 -15.61 2.68 -15.25
N HIS A 74 -15.28 2.13 -14.08
CA HIS A 74 -15.40 0.69 -13.82
C HIS A 74 -16.63 0.32 -12.99
N LYS A 75 -17.47 1.30 -12.64
CA LYS A 75 -18.69 1.14 -11.84
C LYS A 75 -18.39 0.43 -10.50
N LEU A 76 -17.27 0.77 -9.88
CA LEU A 76 -16.82 0.14 -8.64
C LEU A 76 -17.37 0.86 -7.41
N PRO A 77 -17.76 0.12 -6.35
CA PRO A 77 -18.03 0.70 -5.05
C PRO A 77 -16.74 1.26 -4.43
N VAL A 78 -16.86 2.42 -3.80
CA VAL A 78 -15.80 3.07 -3.01
C VAL A 78 -16.18 2.99 -1.55
N TYR A 79 -15.42 2.22 -0.79
CA TYR A 79 -15.56 2.12 0.66
C TYR A 79 -14.74 3.21 1.33
N ILE A 80 -15.41 4.10 2.03
CA ILE A 80 -14.83 5.33 2.59
C ILE A 80 -15.63 5.75 3.83
N THR A 81 -14.98 6.40 4.81
CA THR A 81 -15.73 6.98 5.94
C THR A 81 -16.41 8.29 5.55
N ALA A 82 -17.44 8.67 6.27
CA ALA A 82 -18.16 9.93 6.00
C ALA A 82 -17.25 11.15 6.15
N ALA A 83 -16.37 11.15 7.14
CA ALA A 83 -15.42 12.24 7.36
C ALA A 83 -14.42 12.36 6.21
N THR A 84 -13.80 11.24 5.80
CA THR A 84 -12.89 11.20 4.66
C THR A 84 -13.56 11.63 3.35
N LEU A 85 -14.80 11.18 3.11
CA LEU A 85 -15.58 11.59 1.93
C LEU A 85 -15.83 13.10 1.91
N HIS A 86 -16.25 13.65 3.05
CA HIS A 86 -16.55 15.08 3.20
C HIS A 86 -15.31 15.96 3.01
N HIS A 87 -14.23 15.67 3.73
CA HIS A 87 -13.00 16.46 3.68
C HIS A 87 -12.23 16.26 2.36
N GLY A 88 -12.29 15.07 1.77
CA GLY A 88 -11.73 14.80 0.45
C GLY A 88 -12.50 15.42 -0.71
N ARG A 89 -13.71 15.94 -0.46
CA ARG A 89 -14.62 16.55 -1.46
C ARG A 89 -14.80 15.67 -2.69
N LEU A 90 -14.84 14.35 -2.49
CA LEU A 90 -14.96 13.38 -3.57
C LEU A 90 -16.36 13.40 -4.19
N ARG A 91 -16.41 13.47 -5.52
CA ARG A 91 -17.63 13.43 -6.34
C ARG A 91 -17.85 12.03 -6.92
N VAL A 92 -18.08 11.07 -6.05
CA VAL A 92 -18.43 9.71 -6.43
C VAL A 92 -19.97 9.61 -6.47
N ASN A 93 -20.51 8.83 -7.42
CA ASN A 93 -21.95 8.57 -7.47
C ASN A 93 -22.41 7.94 -6.15
N GLU A 94 -23.49 8.45 -5.56
CA GLU A 94 -24.02 8.02 -4.27
C GLU A 94 -24.26 6.51 -4.19
N GLN A 95 -24.72 5.89 -5.28
CA GLN A 95 -24.94 4.44 -5.35
C GLN A 95 -23.64 3.62 -5.22
N GLN A 96 -22.50 4.22 -5.54
CA GLN A 96 -21.17 3.61 -5.44
C GLN A 96 -20.50 3.87 -4.10
N ILE A 97 -20.95 4.88 -3.34
CA ILE A 97 -20.42 5.15 -2.01
C ILE A 97 -20.90 4.06 -1.04
N LYS A 98 -19.96 3.44 -0.38
CA LYS A 98 -20.18 2.48 0.71
C LYS A 98 -19.37 2.91 1.92
N THR A 99 -19.92 2.68 3.09
CA THR A 99 -19.20 2.95 4.33
C THR A 99 -18.67 1.65 4.92
N PHE A 100 -17.54 1.72 5.58
CA PHE A 100 -17.07 0.66 6.48
C PHE A 100 -17.14 1.15 7.94
N LYS A 101 -17.18 0.21 8.86
CA LYS A 101 -17.11 0.49 10.30
C LYS A 101 -15.78 -0.03 10.82
N THR A 102 -15.13 0.76 11.65
CA THR A 102 -13.91 0.40 12.38
C THR A 102 -14.08 -0.95 13.06
N PHE A 103 -13.11 -1.85 12.93
CA PHE A 103 -13.07 -3.21 13.46
C PHE A 103 -14.22 -4.11 13.01
N LYS A 104 -14.97 -3.73 11.96
CA LYS A 104 -15.97 -4.61 11.36
C LYS A 104 -15.53 -4.98 9.95
N PRO A 105 -15.31 -6.27 9.67
CA PRO A 105 -14.85 -6.70 8.35
C PRO A 105 -15.92 -6.48 7.29
N VAL A 106 -15.50 -5.98 6.13
CA VAL A 106 -16.28 -5.95 4.89
C VAL A 106 -15.88 -7.16 4.04
N ARG A 107 -16.86 -7.91 3.54
CA ARG A 107 -16.61 -9.04 2.66
C ARG A 107 -16.75 -8.63 1.19
N ILE A 108 -15.75 -8.96 0.40
CA ILE A 108 -15.74 -8.83 -1.06
C ILE A 108 -15.43 -10.23 -1.61
N GLY A 109 -16.45 -10.98 -1.99
CA GLY A 109 -16.30 -12.39 -2.33
C GLY A 109 -15.68 -13.18 -1.16
N GLU A 110 -14.54 -13.81 -1.40
CA GLU A 110 -13.78 -14.58 -0.41
C GLU A 110 -12.78 -13.70 0.38
N LEU A 111 -12.62 -12.43 0.00
CA LEU A 111 -11.76 -11.48 0.71
C LEU A 111 -12.52 -10.85 1.87
N SER A 112 -11.84 -10.69 3.00
CA SER A 112 -12.32 -9.97 4.19
C SER A 112 -11.42 -8.78 4.46
N ILE A 113 -11.97 -7.57 4.42
CA ILE A 113 -11.24 -6.32 4.59
C ILE A 113 -11.62 -5.70 5.92
N LEU A 114 -10.66 -5.59 6.82
CA LEU A 114 -10.81 -4.99 8.15
C LEU A 114 -10.10 -3.64 8.18
N ALA A 115 -10.85 -2.57 8.45
CA ALA A 115 -10.32 -1.25 8.71
C ALA A 115 -10.08 -1.05 10.21
N PHE A 116 -8.96 -0.42 10.57
CA PHE A 116 -8.63 -0.04 11.94
C PHE A 116 -7.95 1.34 11.98
N PRO A 117 -8.16 2.13 13.05
CA PRO A 117 -7.63 3.49 13.15
C PRO A 117 -6.11 3.49 13.26
N LYS A 118 -5.51 4.50 12.70
CA LYS A 118 -4.08 4.85 12.82
C LYS A 118 -3.92 6.29 13.28
N LEU A 119 -2.74 6.65 13.75
CA LEU A 119 -2.38 8.03 14.04
C LEU A 119 -1.85 8.68 12.76
N HIS A 120 -2.54 9.70 12.26
CA HIS A 120 -2.12 10.51 11.11
C HIS A 120 -2.90 11.83 11.10
N ASP A 121 -2.38 12.85 10.43
CA ASP A 121 -2.98 14.19 10.35
C ASP A 121 -4.10 14.29 9.29
N ALA A 122 -5.08 13.41 9.42
CA ALA A 122 -6.26 13.32 8.58
C ALA A 122 -7.54 13.24 9.42
N SER A 123 -8.71 13.41 8.79
CA SER A 123 -9.98 13.53 9.51
C SER A 123 -10.45 12.24 10.18
N ASP A 124 -10.19 11.09 9.55
CA ASP A 124 -10.58 9.76 10.06
C ASP A 124 -9.70 8.67 9.40
N PRO A 125 -8.39 8.64 9.75
CA PRO A 125 -7.40 7.83 9.05
C PRO A 125 -7.44 6.36 9.49
N HIS A 126 -7.47 5.45 8.51
CA HIS A 126 -7.50 4.02 8.73
C HIS A 126 -6.37 3.29 7.99
N SER A 127 -5.90 2.20 8.57
CA SER A 127 -5.11 1.15 7.92
C SER A 127 -6.00 -0.06 7.66
N PHE A 128 -5.52 -1.01 6.84
CA PHE A 128 -6.33 -2.16 6.44
C PHE A 128 -5.59 -3.49 6.60
N LEU A 129 -6.33 -4.52 7.06
CA LEU A 129 -5.98 -5.92 6.87
C LEU A 129 -6.89 -6.54 5.82
N ILE A 130 -6.30 -7.24 4.87
CA ILE A 130 -7.00 -8.01 3.86
C ILE A 130 -6.70 -9.49 4.08
N THR A 131 -7.73 -10.26 4.40
CA THR A 131 -7.59 -11.69 4.67
C THR A 131 -8.34 -12.50 3.61
N GLY A 132 -7.70 -13.53 3.12
CA GLY A 132 -8.28 -14.48 2.18
C GLY A 132 -7.40 -15.73 2.11
N ASN A 133 -7.98 -16.90 1.85
CA ASN A 133 -7.23 -18.16 1.70
C ASN A 133 -6.31 -18.50 2.90
N GLY A 134 -6.65 -18.03 4.11
CA GLY A 134 -5.83 -18.19 5.31
C GLY A 134 -4.56 -17.32 5.34
N VAL A 135 -4.45 -16.33 4.45
CA VAL A 135 -3.36 -15.36 4.36
C VAL A 135 -3.88 -13.98 4.75
N THR A 136 -3.08 -13.21 5.48
CA THR A 136 -3.38 -11.84 5.89
C THR A 136 -2.32 -10.89 5.32
N ILE A 137 -2.79 -9.85 4.64
CA ILE A 137 -1.97 -8.78 4.09
C ILE A 137 -2.31 -7.48 4.81
N GLY A 138 -1.31 -6.75 5.29
CA GLY A 138 -1.50 -5.44 5.91
C GLY A 138 -1.09 -4.29 5.01
N VAL A 139 -1.81 -3.17 5.08
CA VAL A 139 -1.43 -1.90 4.45
C VAL A 139 -1.33 -0.85 5.54
N PHE A 140 -0.10 -0.45 5.84
CA PHE A 140 0.29 0.45 6.94
C PHE A 140 1.08 1.62 6.37
N THR A 141 0.41 2.53 5.68
CA THR A 141 0.99 3.77 5.15
C THR A 141 0.47 4.96 5.94
N ASP A 142 1.21 6.04 5.93
CA ASP A 142 0.85 7.27 6.64
C ASP A 142 0.60 7.02 8.14
N ILE A 143 1.62 6.49 8.77
CA ILE A 143 1.63 6.15 10.19
C ILE A 143 2.47 7.19 10.94
N GLY A 144 1.83 8.02 11.74
CA GLY A 144 2.56 8.99 12.56
C GLY A 144 3.34 8.31 13.69
N ALA A 145 2.73 7.34 14.36
CA ALA A 145 3.38 6.55 15.39
C ALA A 145 2.84 5.11 15.45
N PRO A 146 3.65 4.12 15.87
CA PRO A 146 3.23 2.75 16.07
C PRO A 146 2.29 2.63 17.27
N CYS A 147 0.99 2.88 17.10
CA CYS A 147 -0.02 2.68 18.14
C CYS A 147 -0.38 1.20 18.30
N ASP A 148 -1.11 0.86 19.38
CA ASP A 148 -1.51 -0.53 19.67
C ASP A 148 -2.27 -1.20 18.54
N ASN A 149 -3.10 -0.46 17.81
CA ASN A 149 -3.81 -0.98 16.64
C ASN A 149 -2.82 -1.41 15.53
N VAL A 150 -1.84 -0.57 15.22
CA VAL A 150 -0.81 -0.87 14.22
C VAL A 150 -0.01 -2.10 14.66
N VAL A 151 0.47 -2.13 15.89
CA VAL A 151 1.26 -3.24 16.43
C VAL A 151 0.48 -4.55 16.45
N SER A 152 -0.75 -4.54 16.95
CA SER A 152 -1.58 -5.76 17.10
C SER A 152 -1.96 -6.38 15.75
N HIS A 153 -2.22 -5.54 14.75
CA HIS A 153 -2.57 -6.00 13.40
C HIS A 153 -1.34 -6.38 12.58
N PHE A 154 -0.20 -5.70 12.77
CA PHE A 154 1.06 -6.06 12.11
C PHE A 154 1.52 -7.48 12.46
N LYS A 155 1.36 -7.90 13.72
CA LYS A 155 1.67 -9.27 14.20
C LYS A 155 0.91 -10.39 13.48
N GLN A 156 -0.14 -10.08 12.73
CA GLN A 156 -0.99 -11.05 12.03
C GLN A 156 -0.62 -11.23 10.55
N CYS A 157 0.31 -10.40 10.03
CA CYS A 157 0.54 -10.29 8.60
C CYS A 157 1.50 -11.35 8.06
N HIS A 158 1.08 -12.03 6.99
CA HIS A 158 1.94 -12.87 6.15
C HIS A 158 2.80 -12.03 5.21
N ALA A 159 2.27 -10.88 4.77
CA ALA A 159 3.01 -9.82 4.10
C ALA A 159 2.41 -8.47 4.49
N ALA A 160 3.23 -7.40 4.41
CA ALA A 160 2.77 -6.06 4.73
C ALA A 160 3.41 -5.02 3.82
N PHE A 161 2.62 -4.00 3.44
CA PHE A 161 3.10 -2.71 2.97
C PHE A 161 3.26 -1.84 4.22
N LEU A 162 4.50 -1.52 4.59
CA LEU A 162 4.83 -0.74 5.78
C LEU A 162 5.51 0.56 5.37
N GLU A 163 5.04 1.66 5.89
CA GLU A 163 5.70 2.94 5.71
C GLU A 163 7.14 2.92 6.23
N ALA A 164 8.05 3.48 5.43
CA ALA A 164 9.40 3.86 5.79
C ALA A 164 9.66 5.20 5.09
N ASN A 165 9.07 6.27 5.64
CA ASN A 165 8.95 7.52 4.90
C ASN A 165 10.28 8.25 4.79
N TYR A 166 10.98 8.48 5.89
CA TYR A 166 12.18 9.30 5.90
C TYR A 166 13.34 8.66 6.66
N ASP A 167 14.53 9.04 6.26
CA ASP A 167 15.75 8.86 7.03
C ASP A 167 15.95 10.07 7.96
N ASP A 168 16.25 9.83 9.22
CA ASP A 168 16.33 10.88 10.24
C ASP A 168 17.42 11.93 9.92
N VAL A 169 18.57 11.47 9.40
CA VAL A 169 19.68 12.36 9.02
C VAL A 169 19.33 13.18 7.78
N MET A 170 18.71 12.53 6.77
CA MET A 170 18.29 13.23 5.54
C MET A 170 17.21 14.26 5.83
N LEU A 171 16.23 13.95 6.69
CA LEU A 171 15.20 14.91 7.07
C LEU A 171 15.82 16.11 7.82
N GLU A 172 16.74 15.87 8.77
CA GLU A 172 17.36 16.93 9.55
C GLU A 172 18.22 17.84 8.68
N SER A 173 19.06 17.28 7.82
CA SER A 173 19.94 18.05 6.92
C SER A 173 19.25 18.58 5.66
N GLY A 174 18.05 18.10 5.35
CA GLY A 174 17.29 18.46 4.15
C GLY A 174 16.80 19.91 4.14
N SER A 175 16.39 20.39 2.97
CA SER A 175 15.98 21.78 2.72
C SER A 175 14.59 22.14 3.26
N TYR A 176 13.84 21.20 3.84
CA TYR A 176 12.51 21.50 4.36
C TYR A 176 12.55 22.47 5.53
N PRO A 177 11.60 23.43 5.63
CA PRO A 177 11.52 24.32 6.76
C PRO A 177 11.22 23.56 8.05
N VAL A 178 11.65 24.12 9.19
CA VAL A 178 11.56 23.49 10.52
C VAL A 178 10.15 23.02 10.86
N TYR A 179 9.13 23.83 10.56
CA TYR A 179 7.73 23.46 10.85
C TYR A 179 7.31 22.19 10.09
N LEU A 180 7.78 22.01 8.83
CA LEU A 180 7.45 20.82 8.04
C LEU A 180 8.21 19.60 8.54
N LYS A 181 9.49 19.73 8.91
CA LYS A 181 10.26 18.67 9.56
C LYS A 181 9.58 18.20 10.85
N ASN A 182 9.12 19.14 11.68
CA ASN A 182 8.42 18.84 12.93
C ASN A 182 7.07 18.15 12.68
N ARG A 183 6.31 18.56 11.65
CA ARG A 183 5.09 17.88 11.23
C ARG A 183 5.38 16.44 10.79
N ILE A 184 6.41 16.24 9.96
CA ILE A 184 6.76 14.91 9.42
C ILE A 184 7.15 13.94 10.55
N ARG A 185 7.96 14.39 11.53
CA ARG A 185 8.45 13.55 12.63
C ARG A 185 7.47 13.42 13.80
N GLY A 186 6.39 14.19 13.82
CA GLY A 186 5.42 14.19 14.90
C GLY A 186 4.54 12.93 14.91
N ASP A 187 3.86 12.68 16.03
CA ASP A 187 3.03 11.50 16.26
C ASP A 187 1.86 11.34 15.28
N HIS A 188 1.52 12.38 14.54
CA HIS A 188 0.54 12.37 13.46
C HIS A 188 1.18 12.55 12.06
N GLY A 189 2.50 12.52 11.97
CA GLY A 189 3.25 12.64 10.71
C GLY A 189 3.44 11.28 10.02
N HIS A 190 4.71 10.87 9.93
CA HIS A 190 5.12 9.65 9.22
C HIS A 190 6.18 8.87 10.01
N LEU A 191 6.30 7.56 9.78
CA LEU A 191 7.36 6.74 10.34
C LEU A 191 8.70 7.01 9.66
N SER A 192 9.75 7.20 10.47
CA SER A 192 11.11 7.13 9.97
C SER A 192 11.52 5.69 9.64
N ASN A 193 12.63 5.54 8.90
CA ASN A 193 13.24 4.24 8.65
C ASN A 193 13.53 3.48 9.95
N LEU A 194 13.97 4.17 10.99
CA LEU A 194 14.30 3.56 12.29
C LEU A 194 13.06 3.13 13.05
N GLN A 195 12.01 3.93 13.10
CA GLN A 195 10.74 3.57 13.73
C GLN A 195 10.07 2.38 13.03
N ALA A 196 10.07 2.38 11.69
CA ALA A 196 9.56 1.27 10.90
C ALA A 196 10.39 -0.01 11.10
N LEU A 197 11.73 0.10 11.20
CA LEU A 197 12.62 -1.01 11.50
C LEU A 197 12.37 -1.56 12.91
N GLU A 198 12.14 -0.70 13.88
CA GLU A 198 11.82 -1.10 15.25
C GLU A 198 10.49 -1.88 15.30
N LEU A 199 9.44 -1.36 14.64
CA LEU A 199 8.16 -2.07 14.50
C LEU A 199 8.36 -3.45 13.88
N PHE A 200 9.11 -3.52 12.78
CA PHE A 200 9.41 -4.78 12.10
C PHE A 200 10.19 -5.74 12.98
N THR A 201 11.29 -5.32 13.60
CA THR A 201 12.15 -6.21 14.39
C THR A 201 11.48 -6.75 15.64
N LYS A 202 10.70 -5.90 16.33
CA LYS A 202 10.02 -6.27 17.58
C LYS A 202 8.74 -7.08 17.37
N HIS A 203 8.06 -6.90 16.23
CA HIS A 203 6.69 -7.37 16.07
C HIS A 203 6.40 -8.21 14.83
N LYS A 204 7.36 -8.41 13.92
CA LYS A 204 7.12 -9.31 12.78
C LYS A 204 6.83 -10.73 13.25
N PRO A 205 5.77 -11.37 12.75
CA PRO A 205 5.55 -12.77 13.05
C PRO A 205 6.57 -13.66 12.30
N GLY A 206 6.90 -14.80 12.89
CA GLY A 206 7.87 -15.74 12.30
C GLY A 206 7.49 -16.29 10.93
N PHE A 207 6.20 -16.20 10.57
CA PHE A 207 5.67 -16.62 9.27
C PHE A 207 5.59 -15.50 8.22
N MET A 208 6.00 -14.27 8.53
CA MET A 208 5.99 -13.16 7.57
C MET A 208 6.99 -13.45 6.44
N SER A 209 6.48 -13.56 5.22
CA SER A 209 7.27 -13.87 4.02
C SER A 209 7.81 -12.64 3.31
N HIS A 210 7.04 -11.54 3.30
CA HIS A 210 7.40 -10.32 2.55
C HIS A 210 7.08 -9.06 3.35
N LEU A 211 7.98 -8.08 3.26
CA LEU A 211 7.75 -6.72 3.72
C LEU A 211 8.05 -5.75 2.58
N PHE A 212 7.05 -4.95 2.22
CA PHE A 212 7.17 -3.89 1.22
C PHE A 212 7.40 -2.57 1.94
N LEU A 213 8.60 -2.01 1.83
CA LEU A 213 8.88 -0.66 2.32
C LEU A 213 8.18 0.32 1.41
N SER A 214 7.24 1.06 1.99
CA SER A 214 6.25 1.86 1.27
C SER A 214 6.31 3.32 1.67
N HIS A 215 5.72 4.18 0.86
CA HIS A 215 5.56 5.60 1.10
C HIS A 215 6.89 6.34 1.39
N LEU A 216 7.97 5.96 0.68
CA LEU A 216 9.28 6.60 0.82
C LEU A 216 9.23 8.04 0.31
N SER A 217 9.75 8.97 1.11
CA SER A 217 9.94 10.37 0.70
C SER A 217 10.91 10.46 -0.47
N LYS A 218 10.63 11.36 -1.41
CA LYS A 218 11.54 11.64 -2.53
C LYS A 218 12.80 12.36 -2.06
N ASP A 219 12.61 13.30 -1.14
CA ASP A 219 13.65 14.27 -0.77
C ASP A 219 14.37 13.91 0.54
N ASN A 220 13.71 13.13 1.41
CA ASN A 220 14.22 12.81 2.74
C ASN A 220 14.44 11.30 2.95
N ASN A 221 14.52 10.51 1.87
CA ASN A 221 14.85 9.09 1.95
C ASN A 221 15.59 8.62 0.70
N ASN A 222 16.28 7.51 0.86
CA ASN A 222 16.92 6.79 -0.24
C ASN A 222 16.47 5.32 -0.20
N PRO A 223 15.87 4.78 -1.30
CA PRO A 223 15.42 3.39 -1.34
C PRO A 223 16.49 2.36 -1.06
N GLU A 224 17.73 2.60 -1.50
CA GLU A 224 18.85 1.67 -1.26
C GLU A 224 19.27 1.66 0.21
N LEU A 225 19.26 2.85 0.84
CA LEU A 225 19.56 3.00 2.27
C LEU A 225 18.52 2.26 3.10
N ALA A 226 17.23 2.51 2.85
CA ALA A 226 16.15 1.81 3.53
C ALA A 226 16.24 0.29 3.33
N LEU A 227 16.41 -0.16 2.08
CA LEU A 227 16.56 -1.59 1.77
C LEU A 227 17.74 -2.23 2.51
N LYS A 228 18.91 -1.60 2.50
CA LYS A 228 20.11 -2.09 3.19
C LYS A 228 19.89 -2.20 4.71
N LEU A 229 19.19 -1.23 5.29
CA LEU A 229 18.87 -1.20 6.72
C LEU A 229 18.02 -2.43 7.11
N PHE A 230 16.91 -2.64 6.40
CA PHE A 230 16.00 -3.74 6.70
C PHE A 230 16.57 -5.13 6.38
N LYS A 231 17.35 -5.26 5.30
CA LYS A 231 17.98 -6.55 4.93
C LYS A 231 18.89 -7.13 6.01
N LYS A 232 19.51 -6.28 6.86
CA LYS A 232 20.37 -6.74 7.96
C LYS A 232 19.61 -7.57 9.00
N VAL A 233 18.30 -7.36 9.16
CA VAL A 233 17.47 -7.98 10.20
C VAL A 233 16.31 -8.80 9.62
N ALA A 234 16.20 -8.87 8.30
CA ALA A 234 15.10 -9.51 7.59
C ALA A 234 14.91 -10.99 7.95
N GLY A 235 16.01 -11.72 8.19
CA GLY A 235 15.97 -13.16 8.36
C GLY A 235 15.46 -13.83 7.09
N LYS A 236 14.29 -14.50 7.17
CA LYS A 236 13.67 -15.17 6.03
C LYS A 236 12.65 -14.30 5.28
N THR A 237 12.38 -13.10 5.77
CA THR A 237 11.42 -12.17 5.15
C THR A 237 12.06 -11.49 3.94
N GLU A 238 11.44 -11.56 2.78
CA GLU A 238 11.86 -10.79 1.60
C GLU A 238 11.51 -9.32 1.80
N ILE A 239 12.51 -8.43 1.60
CA ILE A 239 12.31 -6.98 1.69
C ILE A 239 12.24 -6.41 0.27
N VAL A 240 11.14 -5.74 -0.03
CA VAL A 240 10.85 -5.16 -1.35
C VAL A 240 10.65 -3.65 -1.19
N ILE A 241 11.12 -2.87 -2.15
CA ILE A 241 10.81 -1.43 -2.21
C ILE A 241 9.55 -1.23 -3.07
N ALA A 242 8.53 -0.63 -2.48
CA ALA A 242 7.38 -0.12 -3.22
C ALA A 242 7.73 1.25 -3.81
N SER A 243 7.97 1.28 -5.13
CA SER A 243 8.47 2.47 -5.82
C SER A 243 7.39 3.52 -6.04
N ARG A 244 7.81 4.77 -6.01
CA ARG A 244 6.98 5.91 -6.43
C ARG A 244 6.96 6.13 -7.96
N TYR A 245 7.79 5.41 -8.71
CA TYR A 245 7.94 5.58 -10.15
C TYR A 245 7.35 4.42 -10.94
N ASN A 246 7.46 3.21 -10.42
CA ASN A 246 7.03 1.99 -11.08
C ASN A 246 6.23 1.11 -10.12
N GLU A 247 5.40 0.26 -10.68
CA GLU A 247 4.77 -0.83 -9.96
C GLU A 247 5.80 -1.91 -9.57
N THR A 248 5.52 -2.66 -8.52
CA THR A 248 6.29 -3.86 -8.19
C THR A 248 5.79 -5.04 -9.04
N ASP A 249 6.56 -6.12 -9.09
CA ASP A 249 6.07 -7.40 -9.58
C ASP A 249 4.84 -7.86 -8.76
N VAL A 250 4.07 -8.81 -9.30
CA VAL A 250 3.00 -9.46 -8.56
C VAL A 250 3.58 -10.57 -7.70
N TYR A 251 3.39 -10.47 -6.40
CA TYR A 251 3.86 -11.44 -5.42
C TYR A 251 2.72 -12.36 -4.99
N HIS A 252 3.03 -13.65 -4.90
CA HIS A 252 2.09 -14.69 -4.47
C HIS A 252 2.36 -15.04 -3.02
N ILE A 253 1.49 -14.61 -2.11
CA ILE A 253 1.62 -14.85 -0.67
C ILE A 253 0.80 -16.08 -0.29
N GLN A 254 1.47 -17.05 0.34
CA GLN A 254 0.86 -18.33 0.73
C GLN A 254 1.08 -18.61 2.22
N LYS A 255 0.18 -19.36 2.79
CA LYS A 255 0.34 -19.87 4.16
C LYS A 255 1.39 -20.99 4.15
N GLY A 256 2.56 -20.72 4.75
CA GLY A 256 3.52 -21.80 5.09
C GLY A 256 4.53 -22.21 4.01
N LEU A 257 4.68 -21.50 2.89
CA LEU A 257 5.73 -21.76 1.91
C LEU A 257 6.48 -20.49 1.52
N GLN A 258 7.79 -20.49 1.72
CA GLN A 258 8.68 -19.57 1.02
C GLN A 258 8.80 -20.02 -0.43
N GLN A 259 8.23 -19.25 -1.37
CA GLN A 259 8.52 -19.47 -2.78
C GLN A 259 9.62 -18.50 -3.23
N VAL A 260 10.64 -19.09 -3.85
CA VAL A 260 11.62 -18.37 -4.64
C VAL A 260 10.91 -17.68 -5.79
N SER A 261 11.04 -16.37 -5.89
CA SER A 261 10.48 -15.58 -6.99
C SER A 261 11.02 -16.10 -8.32
N LYS A 262 10.17 -16.70 -9.15
CA LYS A 262 10.49 -16.89 -10.56
C LYS A 262 10.43 -15.51 -11.22
N LYS A 263 11.58 -14.91 -11.49
CA LYS A 263 11.69 -13.75 -12.37
C LYS A 263 11.03 -14.10 -13.70
N HIS A 264 9.90 -13.49 -14.00
CA HIS A 264 9.36 -13.51 -15.35
C HIS A 264 10.36 -12.76 -16.23
N LYS A 265 11.05 -13.51 -17.10
CA LYS A 265 11.86 -12.91 -18.16
C LYS A 265 10.88 -12.08 -19.01
N ALA A 266 11.18 -10.78 -19.12
CA ALA A 266 10.50 -9.91 -20.06
C ALA A 266 10.51 -10.58 -21.44
N VAL A 267 9.33 -10.75 -22.02
CA VAL A 267 9.19 -11.20 -23.41
C VAL A 267 9.80 -10.09 -24.27
N GLN A 268 10.98 -10.35 -24.82
CA GLN A 268 11.59 -9.49 -25.82
C GLN A 268 10.63 -9.46 -27.03
N GLN A 269 10.12 -8.28 -27.35
CA GLN A 269 9.42 -8.05 -28.60
C GLN A 269 10.40 -8.32 -29.77
N PRO A 270 9.99 -9.05 -30.80
CA PRO A 270 10.84 -9.27 -31.94
C PRO A 270 11.12 -7.92 -32.61
N LYS A 271 12.40 -7.66 -32.88
CA LYS A 271 12.85 -6.52 -33.68
C LYS A 271 12.18 -6.60 -35.05
N GLN A 272 11.40 -5.58 -35.42
CA GLN A 272 10.94 -5.41 -36.79
C GLN A 272 12.17 -5.31 -37.69
N ALA A 273 12.30 -6.29 -38.61
CA ALA A 273 13.27 -6.22 -39.68
C ALA A 273 12.85 -5.11 -40.65
N THR A 274 13.66 -4.09 -40.78
CA THR A 274 13.57 -3.12 -41.89
C THR A 274 13.92 -3.85 -43.18
N LEU A 275 12.93 -4.05 -44.02
CA LEU A 275 13.14 -4.37 -45.43
C LEU A 275 13.34 -3.08 -46.20
N PHE A 276 14.39 -3.02 -46.98
CA PHE A 276 14.75 -1.97 -47.91
C PHE A 276 13.66 -1.67 -48.92
#